data_09ffe45d00dbb23640970ace47d6a4d0
#
_entry.id   09ffe45d00dbb23640970ace47d6a4d0
#
_cell.length_a   1.000
_cell.length_b   1.000
_cell.length_c   1.000
_cell.angle_alpha   90.00
_cell.angle_beta   90.00
_cell.angle_gamma   90.00
#
_symmetry.space_group_name_H-M   'P 1'
#
loop_
_entity.id
_entity.type
_entity.pdbx_description
1 polymer ?
#
loop_
_entity_poly.entity_id
_entity_poly.type
_entity_poly.pdbx_seq_one_letter_code
_entity_poly.pdbx_strand_id
1 'polypeptide(L)'
;PWIRDFGPEEGYRGILDVSRVWYLDDNRRLCAKVADKVKAEMKLFSRTLEKHWTGENIPPQSEPVMVELKGKLPGAGELLCIDLYDADRHTVTICFDSSNKEMTVNYNRADRASRYGIRTVPCEMMEKETDIDILIDGNTFTLLWEHGLYRYTGKLYPQGNIGVDIKYRTKRHYDITSLGEILIDFTGKKESERQTLSYTQNPGGAPANVVVAAQRLG
;
A
#
# COMPACT_ATOMS: atom_id res chain seq x y z
N PRO A 1 -8.55 -5.14 -16.99
CA PRO A 1 -8.31 -3.75 -17.42
C PRO A 1 -6.94 -3.62 -18.06
N TRP A 2 -6.76 -2.57 -18.83
CA TRP A 2 -5.48 -2.26 -19.44
C TRP A 2 -4.70 -1.29 -18.55
N ILE A 3 -3.51 -1.71 -18.10
CA ILE A 3 -2.61 -0.88 -17.30
C ILE A 3 -1.70 -0.14 -18.28
N ARG A 4 -1.76 1.19 -18.28
CA ARG A 4 -1.07 2.05 -19.26
C ARG A 4 0.26 2.61 -18.78
N ASP A 5 0.62 2.43 -17.54
CA ASP A 5 1.75 3.13 -16.95
C ASP A 5 3.03 2.28 -16.96
N PHE A 6 3.99 2.68 -17.80
CA PHE A 6 5.24 1.96 -18.04
C PHE A 6 6.44 2.85 -17.88
N GLY A 7 7.51 2.27 -17.36
CA GLY A 7 8.83 2.87 -17.46
C GLY A 7 9.34 2.85 -18.92
N PRO A 8 10.20 3.79 -19.29
CA PRO A 8 10.76 3.86 -20.63
C PRO A 8 11.60 2.63 -21.01
N GLU A 9 12.06 1.85 -20.04
CA GLU A 9 12.95 0.70 -20.23
C GLU A 9 12.20 -0.59 -20.58
N GLU A 10 10.88 -0.65 -20.49
CA GLU A 10 10.13 -1.89 -20.59
C GLU A 10 9.84 -2.35 -22.04
N GLY A 11 10.07 -1.49 -23.02
CA GLY A 11 9.92 -1.85 -24.44
C GLY A 11 8.49 -2.13 -24.91
N TYR A 12 7.49 -2.02 -24.05
CA TYR A 12 6.07 -2.21 -24.38
C TYR A 12 5.18 -1.18 -23.67
N ARG A 13 3.99 -0.96 -24.21
CA ARG A 13 3.03 0.02 -23.71
C ARG A 13 1.68 -0.62 -23.37
N GLY A 14 1.57 -1.27 -22.27
CA GLY A 14 0.33 -1.83 -21.78
C GLY A 14 0.44 -3.28 -21.37
N ILE A 15 -0.15 -3.61 -20.22
CA ILE A 15 -0.32 -4.96 -19.72
C ILE A 15 -1.82 -5.21 -19.60
N LEU A 16 -2.23 -6.40 -20.00
CA LEU A 16 -3.56 -6.90 -19.68
C LEU A 16 -3.53 -7.46 -18.27
N ASP A 17 -4.56 -7.16 -17.51
CA ASP A 17 -4.80 -7.77 -16.22
C ASP A 17 -5.21 -9.24 -16.37
N VAL A 18 -5.13 -10.01 -15.29
CA VAL A 18 -5.47 -11.43 -15.26
C VAL A 18 -6.91 -11.70 -15.73
N SER A 19 -7.10 -12.85 -16.38
CA SER A 19 -8.42 -13.28 -16.85
C SER A 19 -9.35 -13.56 -15.67
N ARG A 20 -10.58 -13.03 -15.74
CA ARG A 20 -11.61 -13.13 -14.71
C ARG A 20 -12.90 -13.66 -15.28
N VAL A 21 -13.66 -14.31 -14.42
CA VAL A 21 -15.05 -14.68 -14.68
C VAL A 21 -15.94 -13.66 -13.99
N TRP A 22 -16.85 -13.08 -14.75
CA TRP A 22 -17.85 -12.14 -14.23
C TRP A 22 -19.14 -12.88 -13.91
N TYR A 23 -19.76 -12.51 -12.79
CA TYR A 23 -21.03 -13.08 -12.36
C TYR A 23 -21.86 -12.03 -11.59
N LEU A 24 -23.14 -12.30 -11.45
CA LEU A 24 -24.02 -11.53 -10.59
C LEU A 24 -24.18 -12.27 -9.25
N ASP A 25 -24.01 -11.56 -8.15
CA ASP A 25 -24.34 -12.09 -6.83
C ASP A 25 -25.87 -12.14 -6.60
N ASP A 26 -26.30 -12.64 -5.45
CA ASP A 26 -27.71 -12.74 -5.08
C ASP A 26 -28.42 -11.38 -5.02
N ASN A 27 -27.70 -10.30 -4.82
CA ASN A 27 -28.18 -8.92 -4.85
C ASN A 27 -28.11 -8.27 -6.24
N ARG A 28 -27.80 -9.06 -7.30
CA ARG A 28 -27.62 -8.61 -8.70
C ARG A 28 -26.47 -7.61 -8.88
N ARG A 29 -25.47 -7.64 -8.01
CA ARG A 29 -24.26 -6.82 -8.16
C ARG A 29 -23.25 -7.55 -9.04
N LEU A 30 -22.56 -6.81 -9.90
CA LEU A 30 -21.54 -7.37 -10.80
C LEU A 30 -20.25 -7.65 -10.04
N CYS A 31 -19.95 -8.91 -9.83
CA CYS A 31 -18.78 -9.42 -9.16
C CYS A 31 -17.80 -10.09 -10.14
N ALA A 32 -16.56 -10.25 -9.74
CA ALA A 32 -15.54 -10.93 -10.52
C ALA A 32 -14.78 -11.94 -9.66
N LYS A 33 -14.44 -13.07 -10.22
CA LYS A 33 -13.51 -14.04 -9.61
C LYS A 33 -12.39 -14.38 -10.57
N VAL A 34 -11.28 -14.83 -10.04
CA VAL A 34 -10.17 -15.33 -10.85
C VAL A 34 -10.64 -16.56 -11.62
N ALA A 35 -10.30 -16.64 -12.91
CA ALA A 35 -10.62 -17.82 -13.72
C ALA A 35 -9.86 -19.05 -13.16
N ASP A 36 -10.56 -20.19 -13.06
CA ASP A 36 -10.02 -21.41 -12.44
C ASP A 36 -8.71 -21.88 -13.12
N LYS A 37 -8.59 -21.72 -14.43
CA LYS A 37 -7.35 -22.01 -15.16
C LYS A 37 -6.18 -21.11 -14.76
N VAL A 38 -6.44 -19.83 -14.49
CA VAL A 38 -5.41 -18.90 -14.00
C VAL A 38 -4.99 -19.29 -12.60
N LYS A 39 -5.95 -19.57 -11.73
CA LYS A 39 -5.69 -20.01 -10.36
C LYS A 39 -4.84 -21.29 -10.29
N ALA A 40 -5.07 -22.23 -11.20
CA ALA A 40 -4.33 -23.50 -11.27
C ALA A 40 -2.85 -23.33 -11.63
N GLU A 41 -2.49 -22.24 -12.29
CA GLU A 41 -1.09 -21.91 -12.66
C GLU A 41 -0.36 -21.07 -11.61
N MET A 42 -1.02 -20.71 -10.50
CA MET A 42 -0.46 -19.87 -9.46
C MET A 42 -0.11 -20.66 -8.22
N LYS A 43 0.97 -20.26 -7.54
CA LYS A 43 1.28 -20.78 -6.21
C LYS A 43 0.31 -20.20 -5.18
N LEU A 44 -0.52 -21.06 -4.60
CA LEU A 44 -1.60 -20.65 -3.71
C LEU A 44 -1.18 -20.65 -2.24
N PHE A 45 -1.48 -19.55 -1.55
CA PHE A 45 -1.40 -19.40 -0.10
C PHE A 45 -2.77 -18.99 0.44
N SER A 46 -3.37 -19.80 1.31
CA SER A 46 -4.66 -19.50 1.92
C SER A 46 -4.52 -19.31 3.42
N ARG A 47 -5.12 -18.26 3.96
CA ARG A 47 -5.04 -17.90 5.39
C ARG A 47 -6.39 -17.44 5.92
N THR A 48 -6.62 -17.76 7.18
CA THR A 48 -7.78 -17.27 7.92
C THR A 48 -7.37 -16.13 8.84
N LEU A 49 -8.07 -15.00 8.73
CA LEU A 49 -7.88 -13.84 9.59
C LEU A 49 -8.60 -14.05 10.92
N GLU A 50 -7.84 -14.13 12.01
CA GLU A 50 -8.36 -14.33 13.36
C GLU A 50 -8.13 -13.08 14.23
N LYS A 51 -8.89 -12.93 15.32
CA LYS A 51 -8.85 -11.75 16.19
C LYS A 51 -7.45 -11.42 16.76
N HIS A 52 -6.61 -12.44 16.96
CA HIS A 52 -5.25 -12.30 17.51
C HIS A 52 -4.17 -12.76 16.52
N TRP A 53 -4.47 -12.62 15.25
CA TRP A 53 -3.53 -13.01 14.22
C TRP A 53 -2.28 -12.12 14.24
N THR A 54 -1.10 -12.73 14.33
CA THR A 54 0.18 -12.02 14.45
C THR A 54 0.76 -11.56 13.11
N GLY A 55 0.11 -11.97 12.03
CA GLY A 55 0.59 -11.70 10.67
C GLY A 55 1.31 -12.88 10.04
N GLU A 56 1.67 -12.72 8.79
CA GLU A 56 2.42 -13.71 8.02
C GLU A 56 3.32 -13.04 7.00
N ASN A 57 4.49 -13.64 6.82
CA ASN A 57 5.41 -13.26 5.75
C ASN A 57 5.53 -14.41 4.75
N ILE A 58 5.20 -14.12 3.50
CA ILE A 58 5.43 -15.00 2.36
C ILE A 58 6.67 -14.46 1.65
N PRO A 59 7.80 -15.20 1.68
CA PRO A 59 9.03 -14.73 1.06
C PRO A 59 8.88 -14.59 -0.46
N PRO A 60 9.74 -13.79 -1.11
CA PRO A 60 9.70 -13.61 -2.56
C PRO A 60 9.67 -14.92 -3.33
N GLN A 61 8.77 -15.02 -4.31
CA GLN A 61 8.56 -16.19 -5.16
C GLN A 61 8.93 -15.87 -6.61
N SER A 62 9.49 -16.84 -7.32
CA SER A 62 9.78 -16.73 -8.76
C SER A 62 8.57 -17.01 -9.65
N GLU A 63 7.58 -17.68 -9.09
CA GLU A 63 6.33 -18.06 -9.77
C GLU A 63 5.22 -17.06 -9.44
N PRO A 64 4.19 -16.93 -10.28
CA PRO A 64 3.00 -16.16 -9.94
C PRO A 64 2.36 -16.66 -8.64
N VAL A 65 1.94 -15.73 -7.80
CA VAL A 65 1.41 -16.02 -6.47
C VAL A 65 -0.03 -15.56 -6.35
N MET A 66 -0.85 -16.40 -5.73
CA MET A 66 -2.18 -16.03 -5.26
C MET A 66 -2.25 -16.20 -3.74
N VAL A 67 -2.64 -15.14 -3.05
CA VAL A 67 -2.91 -15.17 -1.60
C VAL A 67 -4.39 -14.97 -1.38
N GLU A 68 -5.03 -15.93 -0.72
CA GLU A 68 -6.42 -15.87 -0.31
C GLU A 68 -6.51 -15.61 1.18
N LEU A 69 -7.14 -14.54 1.58
CA LEU A 69 -7.42 -14.20 2.97
C LEU A 69 -8.92 -14.27 3.21
N LYS A 70 -9.34 -14.94 4.28
CA LYS A 70 -10.76 -15.03 4.68
C LYS A 70 -10.88 -14.79 6.16
N GLY A 71 -11.92 -14.05 6.57
CA GLY A 71 -12.21 -13.85 7.98
C GLY A 71 -12.58 -12.42 8.31
N LYS A 72 -12.35 -12.06 9.58
CA LYS A 72 -12.78 -10.76 10.11
C LYS A 72 -11.69 -9.71 9.91
N LEU A 73 -12.08 -8.60 9.32
CA LEU A 73 -11.25 -7.40 9.36
C LEU A 73 -11.11 -6.88 10.81
N PRO A 74 -9.99 -6.24 11.14
CA PRO A 74 -9.79 -5.67 12.45
C PRO A 74 -10.84 -4.59 12.74
N GLY A 75 -11.11 -4.38 14.04
CA GLY A 75 -12.06 -3.37 14.51
C GLY A 75 -11.53 -1.94 14.43
N ALA A 76 -12.27 -1.02 15.05
CA ALA A 76 -11.86 0.38 15.12
C ALA A 76 -10.46 0.53 15.76
N GLY A 77 -9.63 1.36 15.17
CA GLY A 77 -8.27 1.62 15.64
C GLY A 77 -7.19 0.72 15.02
N GLU A 78 -7.56 -0.27 14.23
CA GLU A 78 -6.62 -1.16 13.54
C GLU A 78 -6.91 -1.26 12.04
N LEU A 79 -5.88 -1.59 11.27
CA LEU A 79 -5.92 -1.80 9.83
C LEU A 79 -5.37 -3.19 9.51
N LEU A 80 -5.96 -3.87 8.54
CA LEU A 80 -5.29 -4.98 7.88
C LEU A 80 -4.38 -4.41 6.80
N CYS A 81 -3.07 -4.55 6.94
CA CYS A 81 -2.10 -4.07 5.99
C CYS A 81 -1.34 -5.21 5.30
N ILE A 82 -1.16 -5.08 4.01
CA ILE A 82 -0.46 -6.02 3.14
C ILE A 82 0.65 -5.22 2.46
N ASP A 83 1.89 -5.58 2.76
CA ASP A 83 3.07 -5.00 2.12
C ASP A 83 3.55 -5.93 1.01
N LEU A 84 3.56 -5.45 -0.22
CA LEU A 84 4.22 -6.10 -1.36
C LEU A 84 5.62 -5.52 -1.43
N TYR A 85 6.65 -6.33 -1.20
CA TYR A 85 8.03 -5.86 -1.08
C TYR A 85 9.00 -6.63 -1.99
N ASP A 86 10.06 -5.96 -2.43
CA ASP A 86 11.14 -6.53 -3.23
C ASP A 86 12.45 -6.71 -2.43
N ALA A 87 13.51 -7.12 -3.11
CA ALA A 87 14.83 -7.33 -2.51
C ALA A 87 15.41 -6.07 -1.86
N ASP A 88 15.17 -4.90 -2.44
CA ASP A 88 15.63 -3.60 -1.94
C ASP A 88 14.67 -2.97 -0.90
N ARG A 89 13.64 -3.71 -0.49
CA ARG A 89 12.62 -3.24 0.44
C ARG A 89 11.78 -2.08 -0.07
N HIS A 90 11.74 -1.85 -1.38
CA HIS A 90 10.71 -1.04 -1.97
C HIS A 90 9.36 -1.69 -1.68
N THR A 91 8.40 -0.92 -1.25
CA THR A 91 7.16 -1.48 -0.72
C THR A 91 5.95 -0.73 -1.24
N VAL A 92 4.97 -1.48 -1.75
CA VAL A 92 3.61 -0.99 -1.94
C VAL A 92 2.78 -1.52 -0.78
N THR A 93 2.21 -0.62 0.01
CA THR A 93 1.37 -0.97 1.16
C THR A 93 -0.10 -0.84 0.80
N ILE A 94 -0.85 -1.91 0.99
CA ILE A 94 -2.30 -1.96 0.82
C ILE A 94 -2.90 -2.07 2.22
N CYS A 95 -3.81 -1.17 2.59
CA CYS A 95 -4.47 -1.23 3.89
C CYS A 95 -6.00 -1.20 3.74
N PHE A 96 -6.66 -2.08 4.47
CA PHE A 96 -8.11 -2.15 4.60
C PHE A 96 -8.53 -1.54 5.93
N ASP A 97 -9.39 -0.53 5.88
CA ASP A 97 -9.97 0.16 7.04
C ASP A 97 -11.48 -0.10 7.08
N SER A 98 -11.89 -1.06 7.88
CA SER A 98 -13.31 -1.41 8.03
C SER A 98 -14.14 -0.30 8.70
N SER A 99 -13.50 0.55 9.50
CA SER A 99 -14.17 1.66 10.21
C SER A 99 -14.53 2.79 9.27
N ASN A 100 -13.64 3.12 8.33
CA ASN A 100 -13.85 4.16 7.33
C ASN A 100 -14.43 3.61 6.03
N LYS A 101 -14.58 2.28 5.92
CA LYS A 101 -15.04 1.60 4.70
C LYS A 101 -14.23 2.02 3.48
N GLU A 102 -12.92 1.87 3.58
CA GLU A 102 -12.00 2.23 2.51
C GLU A 102 -10.83 1.25 2.43
N MET A 103 -10.29 1.12 1.23
CA MET A 103 -9.01 0.47 0.97
C MET A 103 -8.05 1.51 0.40
N THR A 104 -6.83 1.54 0.92
CA THR A 104 -5.77 2.43 0.42
C THR A 104 -4.62 1.63 -0.17
N VAL A 105 -4.05 2.13 -1.26
CA VAL A 105 -2.81 1.63 -1.85
C VAL A 105 -1.79 2.76 -1.81
N ASN A 106 -0.72 2.56 -1.05
CA ASN A 106 0.32 3.55 -0.82
C ASN A 106 1.61 3.14 -1.50
N TYR A 107 2.04 3.94 -2.48
CA TYR A 107 3.24 3.75 -3.27
C TYR A 107 4.44 4.59 -2.77
N ASN A 108 4.32 5.32 -1.66
CA ASN A 108 5.36 6.26 -1.21
C ASN A 108 6.70 5.58 -0.86
N ARG A 109 6.70 4.28 -0.63
CA ARG A 109 7.90 3.48 -0.38
C ARG A 109 8.27 2.57 -1.55
N ALA A 110 7.53 2.63 -2.65
CA ALA A 110 7.84 1.92 -3.86
C ALA A 110 8.92 2.65 -4.66
N ASP A 111 9.61 1.92 -5.53
CA ASP A 111 10.36 2.58 -6.58
C ASP A 111 9.42 3.44 -7.43
N ARG A 112 9.88 4.63 -7.82
CA ARG A 112 9.07 5.63 -8.57
C ARG A 112 7.81 6.11 -7.81
N ALA A 113 7.88 6.18 -6.49
CA ALA A 113 6.80 6.62 -5.60
C ALA A 113 6.13 7.94 -6.01
N SER A 114 6.91 8.90 -6.51
CA SER A 114 6.41 10.22 -6.93
C SER A 114 5.35 10.17 -8.03
N ARG A 115 5.22 9.06 -8.75
CA ARG A 115 4.28 8.88 -9.85
C ARG A 115 2.88 8.46 -9.40
N TYR A 116 2.80 7.69 -8.33
CA TYR A 116 1.57 7.02 -7.91
C TYR A 116 0.98 7.57 -6.62
N GLY A 117 1.83 7.93 -5.64
CA GLY A 117 1.39 8.45 -4.35
C GLY A 117 0.47 7.48 -3.60
N ILE A 118 -0.60 8.01 -3.04
CA ILE A 118 -1.62 7.24 -2.34
C ILE A 118 -2.90 7.21 -3.19
N ARG A 119 -3.50 6.03 -3.29
CA ARG A 119 -4.80 5.80 -3.92
C ARG A 119 -5.78 5.29 -2.87
N THR A 120 -6.95 5.89 -2.79
CA THR A 120 -8.03 5.46 -1.90
C THR A 120 -9.21 4.98 -2.72
N VAL A 121 -9.74 3.83 -2.35
CA VAL A 121 -10.94 3.23 -2.94
C VAL A 121 -12.01 3.16 -1.86
N PRO A 122 -13.10 3.94 -1.97
CA PRO A 122 -14.25 3.79 -1.09
C PRO A 122 -14.89 2.40 -1.26
N CYS A 123 -15.25 1.77 -0.15
CA CYS A 123 -15.78 0.42 -0.10
C CYS A 123 -17.05 0.42 0.76
N GLU A 124 -18.12 1.04 0.28
CA GLU A 124 -19.37 1.24 1.04
C GLU A 124 -19.97 -0.07 1.57
N MET A 125 -19.76 -1.16 0.82
CA MET A 125 -20.27 -2.49 1.16
C MET A 125 -19.27 -3.35 1.94
N MET A 126 -18.18 -2.76 2.45
CA MET A 126 -17.17 -3.51 3.22
C MET A 126 -17.82 -4.11 4.47
N GLU A 127 -17.77 -5.42 4.55
CA GLU A 127 -18.32 -6.21 5.65
C GLU A 127 -17.24 -6.52 6.70
N LYS A 128 -17.67 -6.96 7.89
CA LYS A 128 -16.74 -7.38 8.93
C LYS A 128 -16.06 -8.70 8.61
N GLU A 129 -16.77 -9.59 7.92
CA GLU A 129 -16.22 -10.84 7.39
C GLU A 129 -16.06 -10.64 5.89
N THR A 130 -14.85 -10.78 5.41
CA THR A 130 -14.50 -10.57 4.00
C THR A 130 -13.63 -11.68 3.48
N ASP A 131 -13.57 -11.77 2.18
CA ASP A 131 -12.55 -12.49 1.43
C ASP A 131 -11.71 -11.49 0.65
N ILE A 132 -10.41 -11.70 0.61
CA ILE A 132 -9.48 -10.88 -0.16
C ILE A 132 -8.57 -11.81 -0.95
N ASP A 133 -8.62 -11.68 -2.26
CA ASP A 133 -7.71 -12.38 -3.17
C ASP A 133 -6.65 -11.39 -3.68
N ILE A 134 -5.39 -11.78 -3.55
CA ILE A 134 -4.24 -10.99 -3.99
C ILE A 134 -3.47 -11.82 -5.00
N LEU A 135 -3.42 -11.36 -6.23
CA LEU A 135 -2.66 -12.00 -7.30
C LEU A 135 -1.43 -11.15 -7.60
N ILE A 136 -0.29 -11.79 -7.66
CA ILE A 136 0.99 -11.16 -8.01
C ILE A 136 1.59 -11.93 -9.17
N ASP A 137 1.82 -11.23 -10.27
CA ASP A 137 2.42 -11.79 -11.47
C ASP A 137 3.44 -10.80 -12.04
N GLY A 138 4.71 -11.15 -11.91
CA GLY A 138 5.82 -10.31 -12.33
C GLY A 138 5.76 -8.92 -11.69
N ASN A 139 5.45 -7.91 -12.49
CA ASN A 139 5.40 -6.51 -12.09
C ASN A 139 3.97 -5.97 -11.88
N THR A 140 2.99 -6.84 -11.77
CA THR A 140 1.59 -6.47 -11.54
C THR A 140 1.02 -7.14 -10.30
N PHE A 141 0.05 -6.49 -9.68
CA PHE A 141 -0.77 -7.09 -8.65
C PHE A 141 -2.24 -6.76 -8.87
N THR A 142 -3.09 -7.70 -8.53
CA THR A 142 -4.55 -7.56 -8.61
C THR A 142 -5.15 -7.95 -7.28
N LEU A 143 -6.07 -7.12 -6.80
CA LEU A 143 -6.86 -7.35 -5.59
C LEU A 143 -8.31 -7.56 -6.00
N LEU A 144 -8.94 -8.56 -5.40
CA LEU A 144 -10.39 -8.76 -5.42
C LEU A 144 -10.82 -8.90 -3.97
N TRP A 145 -11.91 -8.24 -3.56
CA TRP A 145 -12.45 -8.39 -2.20
C TRP A 145 -13.96 -8.21 -2.18
N GLU A 146 -14.60 -8.56 -1.06
CA GLU A 146 -16.05 -8.62 -0.92
C GLU A 146 -16.69 -9.46 -2.03
N HIS A 147 -16.27 -10.73 -2.11
CA HIS A 147 -16.69 -11.67 -3.14
C HIS A 147 -16.46 -11.17 -4.58
N GLY A 148 -15.41 -10.36 -4.75
CA GLY A 148 -15.06 -9.76 -6.05
C GLY A 148 -15.93 -8.60 -6.49
N LEU A 149 -16.73 -8.03 -5.58
CA LEU A 149 -17.48 -6.80 -5.82
C LEU A 149 -16.52 -5.63 -6.07
N TYR A 150 -15.48 -5.53 -5.25
CA TYR A 150 -14.42 -4.54 -5.40
C TYR A 150 -13.18 -5.15 -6.01
N ARG A 151 -12.46 -4.36 -6.76
CA ARG A 151 -11.23 -4.78 -7.44
C ARG A 151 -10.29 -3.60 -7.64
N TYR A 152 -9.02 -3.91 -7.56
CA TYR A 152 -7.95 -2.96 -7.86
C TYR A 152 -6.83 -3.69 -8.57
N THR A 153 -6.25 -3.08 -9.59
CA THR A 153 -5.06 -3.59 -10.26
C THR A 153 -4.00 -2.50 -10.28
N GLY A 154 -2.82 -2.84 -9.83
CA GLY A 154 -1.68 -1.95 -9.76
C GLY A 154 -0.45 -2.53 -10.42
N LYS A 155 0.54 -1.67 -10.61
CA LYS A 155 1.83 -2.04 -11.14
C LYS A 155 2.91 -1.83 -10.09
N LEU A 156 3.86 -2.76 -10.07
CA LEU A 156 5.09 -2.72 -9.29
C LEU A 156 6.27 -2.47 -10.22
N TYR A 157 7.36 -1.99 -9.65
CA TYR A 157 8.66 -1.93 -10.32
C TYR A 157 9.70 -2.60 -9.41
N PRO A 158 9.63 -3.95 -9.27
CA PRO A 158 10.42 -4.65 -8.29
C PRO A 158 11.86 -4.82 -8.73
N GLN A 159 12.76 -4.80 -7.75
CA GLN A 159 14.11 -5.32 -7.92
C GLN A 159 14.10 -6.80 -7.50
N GLY A 160 13.91 -7.68 -8.50
CA GLY A 160 13.76 -9.11 -8.28
C GLY A 160 12.33 -9.56 -7.98
N ASN A 161 12.20 -10.66 -7.26
CA ASN A 161 10.90 -11.25 -6.93
C ASN A 161 10.18 -10.50 -5.81
N ILE A 162 8.84 -10.61 -5.79
CA ILE A 162 7.98 -9.96 -4.79
C ILE A 162 7.66 -10.92 -3.65
N GLY A 163 7.82 -10.43 -2.43
CA GLY A 163 7.30 -11.04 -1.20
C GLY A 163 6.06 -10.31 -0.69
N VAL A 164 5.32 -10.97 0.20
CA VAL A 164 4.10 -10.44 0.81
C VAL A 164 4.22 -10.50 2.32
N ASP A 165 4.06 -9.37 3.01
CA ASP A 165 4.00 -9.28 4.47
C ASP A 165 2.61 -8.78 4.87
N ILE A 166 1.87 -9.60 5.61
CA ILE A 166 0.48 -9.33 5.97
C ILE A 166 0.42 -9.19 7.48
N LYS A 167 -0.18 -8.10 7.99
CA LYS A 167 -0.26 -7.85 9.42
C LYS A 167 -1.35 -6.85 9.79
N TYR A 168 -1.76 -6.89 11.04
CA TYR A 168 -2.53 -5.80 11.63
C TYR A 168 -1.61 -4.66 12.04
N ARG A 169 -2.06 -3.43 11.80
CA ARG A 169 -1.38 -2.21 12.25
C ARG A 169 -2.35 -1.33 12.98
N THR A 170 -1.90 -0.74 14.08
CA THR A 170 -2.66 0.29 14.78
C THR A 170 -2.83 1.52 13.87
N LYS A 171 -4.06 2.00 13.77
CA LYS A 171 -4.37 3.25 13.07
C LYS A 171 -3.72 4.40 13.82
N ARG A 172 -2.92 5.17 13.13
CA ARG A 172 -2.32 6.35 13.77
C ARG A 172 -3.37 7.42 13.94
N HIS A 173 -3.56 7.88 15.16
CA HIS A 173 -4.28 9.11 15.46
C HIS A 173 -3.24 10.23 15.58
N TYR A 174 -3.57 11.38 15.02
CA TYR A 174 -2.77 12.58 15.16
C TYR A 174 -3.60 13.57 15.96
N ASP A 175 -3.11 13.94 17.14
CA ASP A 175 -3.79 14.91 18.01
C ASP A 175 -3.69 16.32 17.43
N ILE A 176 -2.60 16.59 16.71
CA ILE A 176 -2.34 17.87 16.06
C ILE A 176 -1.89 17.64 14.61
N THR A 177 -2.53 18.33 13.69
CA THR A 177 -2.11 18.44 12.30
C THR A 177 -1.86 19.90 11.97
N SER A 178 -0.66 20.21 11.48
CA SER A 178 -0.28 21.56 11.07
C SER A 178 -0.14 21.64 9.56
N LEU A 179 -0.77 22.63 8.94
CA LEU A 179 -0.71 22.89 7.50
C LEU A 179 0.18 24.10 7.24
N GLY A 180 1.13 23.97 6.33
CA GLY A 180 2.02 25.03 5.89
C GLY A 180 3.32 24.51 5.31
N GLU A 181 4.28 25.42 5.14
CA GLU A 181 5.58 25.09 4.54
C GLU A 181 6.61 24.64 5.58
N ILE A 182 7.50 23.75 5.16
CA ILE A 182 8.71 23.39 5.88
C ILE A 182 9.87 24.11 5.19
N LEU A 183 10.62 24.88 5.95
CA LEU A 183 11.77 25.65 5.48
C LEU A 183 13.07 25.06 6.05
N ILE A 184 14.16 25.34 5.36
CA ILE A 184 15.50 25.11 5.90
C ILE A 184 16.12 26.48 6.12
N ASP A 185 16.35 26.81 7.40
CA ASP A 185 17.00 28.04 7.79
C ASP A 185 18.52 27.86 7.80
N PHE A 186 19.23 28.77 7.15
CA PHE A 186 20.67 28.80 7.15
C PHE A 186 21.15 29.88 8.15
N THR A 187 21.70 29.44 9.27
CA THR A 187 22.26 30.35 10.26
C THR A 187 23.77 30.52 10.02
N GLY A 188 24.17 31.73 9.65
CA GLY A 188 25.57 32.05 9.42
C GLY A 188 26.35 32.21 10.72
N LYS A 189 27.50 31.56 10.85
CA LYS A 189 28.50 31.83 11.88
C LYS A 189 29.76 32.42 11.25
N LYS A 190 30.22 33.53 11.83
CA LYS A 190 31.49 34.14 11.44
C LYS A 190 32.62 33.49 12.25
N GLU A 191 33.50 32.77 11.58
CA GLU A 191 34.69 32.23 12.23
C GLU A 191 35.74 33.36 12.35
N SER A 192 36.19 33.61 13.55
CA SER A 192 36.91 34.81 13.97
C SER A 192 38.31 35.01 13.39
N GLU A 193 38.90 34.03 12.71
CA GLU A 193 40.27 34.11 12.21
C GLU A 193 40.45 34.17 10.69
N ARG A 194 39.43 33.82 9.90
CA ARG A 194 39.59 33.70 8.43
C ARG A 194 38.54 34.42 7.57
N GLN A 195 37.69 35.23 8.14
CA GLN A 195 36.55 35.89 7.41
C GLN A 195 35.66 34.91 6.62
N THR A 196 35.74 33.62 6.93
CA THR A 196 34.93 32.59 6.25
C THR A 196 33.58 32.50 6.94
N LEU A 197 32.50 32.59 6.16
CA LEU A 197 31.13 32.35 6.64
C LEU A 197 30.83 30.86 6.55
N SER A 198 30.59 30.23 7.71
CA SER A 198 30.02 28.89 7.75
C SER A 198 28.50 28.98 7.98
N TYR A 199 27.73 28.09 7.41
CA TYR A 199 26.28 28.04 7.58
C TYR A 199 25.87 26.74 8.22
N THR A 200 25.03 26.84 9.24
CA THR A 200 24.36 25.66 9.81
C THR A 200 22.95 25.59 9.27
N GLN A 201 22.58 24.42 8.77
CA GLN A 201 21.21 24.13 8.31
C GLN A 201 20.35 23.77 9.53
N ASN A 202 19.21 24.41 9.68
CA ASN A 202 18.23 24.13 10.71
C ASN A 202 16.86 23.90 10.06
N PRO A 203 16.10 22.88 10.47
CA PRO A 203 14.73 22.78 10.05
C PRO A 203 13.92 23.94 10.64
N GLY A 204 13.15 24.61 9.80
CA GLY A 204 12.33 25.77 10.14
C GLY A 204 10.92 25.68 9.57
N GLY A 205 10.17 26.75 9.69
CA GLY A 205 8.77 26.86 9.29
C GLY A 205 7.83 26.83 10.50
N ALA A 206 6.93 27.83 10.58
CA ALA A 206 6.03 27.97 11.72
C ALA A 206 5.18 26.72 12.00
N PRO A 207 4.58 26.05 11.00
CA PRO A 207 3.82 24.83 11.22
C PRO A 207 4.64 23.68 11.78
N ALA A 208 5.85 23.48 11.26
CA ALA A 208 6.75 22.44 11.76
C ALA A 208 7.16 22.67 13.22
N ASN A 209 7.46 23.93 13.57
CA ASN A 209 7.83 24.29 14.94
C ASN A 209 6.68 24.08 15.93
N VAL A 210 5.42 24.34 15.54
CA VAL A 210 4.24 24.07 16.38
C VAL A 210 4.10 22.58 16.68
N VAL A 211 4.23 21.71 15.68
CA VAL A 211 4.09 20.25 15.87
C VAL A 211 5.22 19.72 16.74
N VAL A 212 6.46 20.18 16.53
CA VAL A 212 7.60 19.77 17.35
C VAL A 212 7.46 20.26 18.81
N ALA A 213 6.97 21.47 19.02
CA ALA A 213 6.72 22.00 20.36
C ALA A 213 5.63 21.19 21.07
N ALA A 214 4.50 20.92 20.40
CA ALA A 214 3.44 20.10 20.95
C ALA A 214 3.91 18.68 21.32
N GLN A 215 4.69 18.04 20.45
CA GLN A 215 5.26 16.71 20.72
C GLN A 215 6.19 16.70 21.97
N ARG A 216 6.89 17.78 22.24
CA ARG A 216 7.78 17.89 23.40
C ARG A 216 7.05 18.18 24.71
N LEU A 217 5.86 18.74 24.62
CA LEU A 217 5.04 19.08 25.79
C LEU A 217 4.13 17.92 26.24
N GLY A 218 4.00 16.87 25.45
CA GLY A 218 3.16 15.69 25.70
C GLY A 218 1.82 15.84 25.04
#